data_0754f10002edfda979c5830b52e6f0f5
#
_entry.id   0754f10002edfda979c5830b52e6f0f5
#
_cell.length_a   1.000
_cell.length_b   1.000
_cell.length_c   1.000
_cell.angle_alpha   90.00
_cell.angle_beta   90.00
_cell.angle_gamma   90.00
#
_symmetry.space_group_name_H-M   'P 1'
#
loop_
_entity.id
_entity.type
_entity.pdbx_description
1 polymer ?
#
loop_
_entity_poly.entity_id
_entity_poly.type
_entity_poly.pdbx_seq_one_letter_code
_entity_poly.pdbx_strand_id
1 'polypeptide(L)'
;GDRIDYFKNSVAATLAHRAFCINLAYEFPAFGPDVWGITASDSERGYLAWGGPPRDPDIEGTIVPSAAGGSLMFTPELATKALETMHEKYGAKIYGKYGFVDAFNPKTGWVDTDVIGINAGIILLSAENMRTQNIWRWFMQNREIPLALQRVGLVKYNPSVRRPNAQDQSKRHHHELRSAGLR
;
A
#
# COMPACT_ATOMS: atom_id res chain seq x y z
N GLY A 1 -19.07 1.12 -16.51
CA GLY A 1 -17.88 1.64 -15.87
C GLY A 1 -16.84 0.54 -15.74
N ASP A 2 -15.61 0.89 -15.89
CA ASP A 2 -14.50 -0.05 -15.80
C ASP A 2 -14.48 -0.71 -14.42
N ARG A 3 -14.48 -2.03 -14.41
CA ARG A 3 -14.46 -2.79 -13.16
C ARG A 3 -13.05 -2.78 -12.61
N ILE A 4 -12.83 -1.98 -11.57
CA ILE A 4 -11.55 -1.91 -10.86
C ILE A 4 -11.50 -3.06 -9.85
N ASP A 5 -10.42 -3.85 -9.90
CA ASP A 5 -10.06 -4.81 -8.87
C ASP A 5 -9.19 -4.09 -7.83
N TYR A 6 -9.79 -3.64 -6.73
CA TYR A 6 -9.12 -2.85 -5.71
C TYR A 6 -7.97 -3.59 -5.03
N PHE A 7 -8.04 -4.91 -4.89
CA PHE A 7 -6.93 -5.68 -4.32
C PHE A 7 -5.71 -5.65 -5.27
N LYS A 8 -5.93 -5.96 -6.56
CA LYS A 8 -4.85 -5.88 -7.55
C LYS A 8 -4.30 -4.48 -7.70
N ASN A 9 -5.15 -3.46 -7.61
CA ASN A 9 -4.72 -2.08 -7.64
C ASN A 9 -3.83 -1.75 -6.43
N SER A 10 -4.15 -2.24 -5.24
CA SER A 10 -3.32 -2.05 -4.04
C SER A 10 -1.97 -2.76 -4.17
N VAL A 11 -1.94 -3.98 -4.74
CA VAL A 11 -0.69 -4.66 -5.08
C VAL A 11 0.15 -3.82 -6.05
N ALA A 12 -0.46 -3.34 -7.13
CA ALA A 12 0.23 -2.50 -8.13
C ALA A 12 0.76 -1.19 -7.51
N ALA A 13 -0.01 -0.55 -6.65
CA ALA A 13 0.41 0.66 -5.93
C ALA A 13 1.62 0.38 -5.01
N THR A 14 1.61 -0.74 -4.27
CA THR A 14 2.74 -1.14 -3.44
C THR A 14 4.00 -1.40 -4.26
N LEU A 15 3.88 -2.08 -5.40
CA LEU A 15 5.01 -2.33 -6.29
C LEU A 15 5.56 -1.04 -6.90
N ALA A 16 4.69 -0.11 -7.28
CA ALA A 16 5.07 1.21 -7.79
C ALA A 16 5.80 2.03 -6.70
N HIS A 17 5.29 2.03 -5.47
CA HIS A 17 5.92 2.69 -4.33
C HIS A 17 7.32 2.11 -4.04
N ARG A 18 7.44 0.77 -4.00
CA ARG A 18 8.73 0.12 -3.82
C ARG A 18 9.72 0.47 -4.94
N ALA A 19 9.30 0.42 -6.20
CA ALA A 19 10.13 0.81 -7.34
C ALA A 19 10.57 2.28 -7.25
N PHE A 20 9.68 3.16 -6.81
CA PHE A 20 9.98 4.56 -6.56
C PHE A 20 11.08 4.72 -5.48
N CYS A 21 10.96 4.01 -4.35
CA CYS A 21 11.99 4.03 -3.31
C CYS A 21 13.34 3.49 -3.81
N ILE A 22 13.34 2.41 -4.63
CA ILE A 22 14.58 1.89 -5.25
C ILE A 22 15.24 2.94 -6.12
N ASN A 23 14.48 3.70 -6.89
CA ASN A 23 15.02 4.79 -7.73
C ASN A 23 15.62 5.93 -6.90
N LEU A 24 15.10 6.18 -5.70
CA LEU A 24 15.66 7.15 -4.77
C LEU A 24 17.04 6.75 -4.22
N ALA A 25 17.46 5.49 -4.35
CA ALA A 25 18.76 5.01 -3.88
C ALA A 25 19.95 5.75 -4.50
N TYR A 26 19.77 6.34 -5.69
CA TYR A 26 20.79 7.17 -6.32
C TYR A 26 21.16 8.41 -5.46
N GLU A 27 20.17 8.99 -4.79
CA GLU A 27 20.34 10.17 -3.93
C GLU A 27 20.44 9.80 -2.45
N PHE A 28 19.73 8.77 -2.05
CA PHE A 28 19.64 8.27 -0.68
C PHE A 28 19.97 6.77 -0.64
N PRO A 29 21.26 6.40 -0.54
CA PRO A 29 21.74 5.01 -0.69
C PRO A 29 21.19 4.00 0.32
N ALA A 30 20.50 4.47 1.36
CA ALA A 30 19.84 3.61 2.33
C ALA A 30 18.61 2.89 1.74
N PHE A 31 17.93 3.52 0.78
CA PHE A 31 16.85 2.85 0.04
C PHE A 31 17.39 1.73 -0.86
N GLY A 32 16.55 0.76 -1.12
CA GLY A 32 16.88 -0.35 -2.00
C GLY A 32 15.77 -1.39 -2.07
N PRO A 33 16.02 -2.52 -2.71
CA PRO A 33 15.02 -3.59 -2.88
C PRO A 33 14.40 -4.08 -1.57
N ASP A 34 15.19 -4.09 -0.49
CA ASP A 34 14.80 -4.63 0.81
C ASP A 34 14.78 -3.57 1.92
N VAL A 35 14.91 -2.28 1.57
CA VAL A 35 14.72 -1.14 2.49
C VAL A 35 13.94 -0.09 1.74
N TRP A 36 12.65 0.01 2.01
CA TRP A 36 11.75 0.93 1.33
C TRP A 36 10.56 1.30 2.22
N GLY A 37 9.96 2.42 1.93
CA GLY A 37 8.76 2.90 2.58
C GLY A 37 8.82 4.39 2.86
N ILE A 38 7.90 5.13 2.28
CA ILE A 38 7.69 6.56 2.50
C ILE A 38 6.19 6.79 2.65
N THR A 39 5.81 7.45 3.71
CA THR A 39 4.46 7.96 3.94
C THR A 39 4.56 9.16 4.88
N ALA A 40 3.48 9.89 5.07
CA ALA A 40 3.43 10.95 6.06
C ALA A 40 3.97 10.46 7.41
N SER A 41 4.91 11.18 8.00
CA SER A 41 5.61 10.79 9.22
C SER A 41 6.28 12.00 9.88
N ASP A 42 6.83 11.80 11.06
CA ASP A 42 7.79 12.74 11.60
C ASP A 42 9.13 12.69 10.86
N SER A 43 9.90 13.72 10.99
CA SER A 43 11.24 13.89 10.47
C SER A 43 12.08 14.73 11.42
N GLU A 44 13.37 14.87 11.13
CA GLU A 44 14.25 15.80 11.87
C GLU A 44 13.73 17.24 11.86
N ARG A 45 12.90 17.60 10.86
CA ARG A 45 12.27 18.92 10.69
C ARG A 45 10.84 19.01 11.22
N GLY A 46 10.33 17.98 11.89
CA GLY A 46 8.94 17.85 12.32
C GLY A 46 8.11 17.00 11.33
N TYR A 47 6.80 17.02 11.50
CA TYR A 47 5.88 16.25 10.66
C TYR A 47 5.86 16.74 9.20
N LEU A 48 5.98 15.79 8.26
CA LEU A 48 5.91 16.03 6.82
C LEU A 48 4.96 15.03 6.15
N ALA A 49 4.09 15.56 5.28
CA ALA A 49 3.11 14.77 4.56
C ALA A 49 3.64 14.30 3.19
N TRP A 50 4.87 13.84 3.16
CA TRP A 50 5.51 13.34 1.95
C TRP A 50 4.99 11.99 1.47
N GLY A 51 5.35 11.65 0.23
CA GLY A 51 4.97 10.39 -0.41
C GLY A 51 5.54 10.26 -1.82
N GLY A 52 5.16 9.20 -2.50
CA GLY A 52 5.53 8.99 -3.89
C GLY A 52 5.08 7.63 -4.44
N PRO A 53 5.06 7.46 -5.79
CA PRO A 53 5.10 8.49 -6.84
C PRO A 53 3.79 9.31 -6.94
N PRO A 54 3.83 10.56 -7.44
CA PRO A 54 4.99 11.32 -7.89
C PRO A 54 5.88 11.76 -6.74
N ARG A 55 7.13 12.17 -7.05
CA ARG A 55 8.09 12.58 -6.04
C ARG A 55 7.66 13.87 -5.35
N ASP A 56 7.57 13.81 -4.04
CA ASP A 56 7.45 14.98 -3.19
C ASP A 56 8.83 15.69 -3.10
N PRO A 57 8.89 17.03 -3.25
CA PRO A 57 10.15 17.78 -3.18
C PRO A 57 10.84 17.72 -1.80
N ASP A 58 10.08 17.50 -0.74
CA ASP A 58 10.60 17.45 0.63
C ASP A 58 11.24 16.12 1.02
N ILE A 59 11.25 15.12 0.14
CA ILE A 59 11.91 13.83 0.40
C ILE A 59 13.41 14.04 0.64
N GLU A 60 13.87 13.60 1.81
CA GLU A 60 15.25 13.80 2.31
C GLU A 60 15.98 12.50 2.68
N GLY A 61 15.37 11.35 2.42
CA GLY A 61 15.95 10.04 2.73
C GLY A 61 15.42 9.39 4.01
N THR A 62 14.39 9.96 4.64
CA THR A 62 13.68 9.36 5.77
C THR A 62 12.91 8.13 5.32
N ILE A 63 13.01 7.06 6.09
CA ILE A 63 12.39 5.76 5.87
C ILE A 63 11.31 5.55 6.93
N VAL A 64 10.14 5.09 6.50
CA VAL A 64 8.97 4.87 7.34
C VAL A 64 8.59 3.39 7.31
N PRO A 65 8.90 2.61 8.37
CA PRO A 65 8.65 1.17 8.41
C PRO A 65 7.19 0.79 8.21
N SER A 66 6.25 1.62 8.70
CA SER A 66 4.81 1.37 8.58
C SER A 66 4.31 1.40 7.13
N ALA A 67 5.00 2.09 6.22
CA ALA A 67 4.64 2.10 4.79
C ALA A 67 4.87 0.72 4.15
N ALA A 68 5.97 0.05 4.48
CA ALA A 68 6.21 -1.33 4.08
C ALA A 68 5.32 -2.31 4.87
N GLY A 69 5.24 -2.16 6.19
CA GLY A 69 4.48 -3.07 7.06
C GLY A 69 2.97 -3.04 6.80
N GLY A 70 2.40 -1.88 6.48
CA GLY A 70 1.01 -1.75 6.06
C GLY A 70 0.69 -2.47 4.75
N SER A 71 1.71 -2.84 3.97
CA SER A 71 1.58 -3.56 2.70
C SER A 71 1.69 -5.09 2.83
N LEU A 72 1.90 -5.64 4.03
CA LEU A 72 2.01 -7.10 4.26
C LEU A 72 0.86 -7.89 3.64
N MET A 73 -0.37 -7.41 3.76
CA MET A 73 -1.55 -8.08 3.21
C MET A 73 -1.63 -8.07 1.68
N PHE A 74 -0.86 -7.23 1.00
CA PHE A 74 -0.85 -7.09 -0.47
C PHE A 74 0.38 -7.70 -1.11
N THR A 75 1.54 -7.55 -0.49
CA THR A 75 2.84 -8.05 -0.98
C THR A 75 3.63 -8.68 0.17
N PRO A 76 3.15 -9.83 0.71
CA PRO A 76 3.68 -10.40 1.95
C PRO A 76 5.19 -10.62 1.93
N GLU A 77 5.72 -11.22 0.88
CA GLU A 77 7.14 -11.55 0.77
C GLU A 77 8.03 -10.29 0.75
N LEU A 78 7.64 -9.29 -0.06
CA LEU A 78 8.42 -8.05 -0.19
C LEU A 78 8.34 -7.19 1.08
N ALA A 79 7.17 -7.10 1.69
CA ALA A 79 6.98 -6.32 2.90
C ALA A 79 7.66 -6.98 4.11
N THR A 80 7.55 -8.30 4.27
CA THR A 80 8.25 -9.04 5.32
C THR A 80 9.76 -8.86 5.19
N LYS A 81 10.31 -9.07 3.97
CA LYS A 81 11.73 -8.91 3.74
C LYS A 81 12.23 -7.49 4.06
N ALA A 82 11.42 -6.48 3.75
CA ALA A 82 11.76 -5.10 4.08
C ALA A 82 11.83 -4.88 5.60
N LEU A 83 10.82 -5.33 6.36
CA LEU A 83 10.81 -5.20 7.82
C LEU A 83 11.96 -5.97 8.47
N GLU A 84 12.21 -7.21 8.04
CA GLU A 84 13.33 -8.02 8.51
C GLU A 84 14.66 -7.33 8.24
N THR A 85 14.89 -6.84 7.02
CA THR A 85 16.13 -6.16 6.64
C THR A 85 16.32 -4.86 7.43
N MET A 86 15.27 -4.08 7.66
CA MET A 86 15.35 -2.90 8.52
C MET A 86 15.72 -3.28 9.94
N HIS A 87 15.08 -4.32 10.50
CA HIS A 87 15.38 -4.82 11.83
C HIS A 87 16.82 -5.34 11.95
N GLU A 88 17.29 -6.12 10.98
CA GLU A 88 18.66 -6.64 10.95
C GLU A 88 19.72 -5.52 10.86
N LYS A 89 19.49 -4.51 10.01
CA LYS A 89 20.46 -3.43 9.78
C LYS A 89 20.52 -2.40 10.89
N TYR A 90 19.36 -2.05 11.47
CA TYR A 90 19.26 -0.92 12.38
C TYR A 90 18.91 -1.33 13.82
N GLY A 91 18.39 -2.56 14.02
CA GLY A 91 18.21 -3.20 15.31
C GLY A 91 17.42 -2.40 16.32
N ALA A 92 17.92 -2.38 17.56
CA ALA A 92 17.28 -1.71 18.69
C ALA A 92 17.18 -0.16 18.52
N LYS A 93 17.80 0.44 17.52
CA LYS A 93 17.65 1.87 17.25
C LYS A 93 16.27 2.20 16.74
N ILE A 94 15.67 1.28 15.93
CA ILE A 94 14.39 1.52 15.25
C ILE A 94 13.30 0.54 15.68
N TYR A 95 13.61 -0.45 16.55
CA TYR A 95 12.67 -1.45 16.98
C TYR A 95 12.79 -1.71 18.48
N GLY A 96 11.72 -1.45 19.20
CA GLY A 96 11.68 -1.55 20.65
C GLY A 96 10.47 -2.36 21.15
N LYS A 97 10.10 -2.12 22.41
CA LYS A 97 9.02 -2.83 23.12
C LYS A 97 7.67 -2.80 22.37
N TYR A 98 7.38 -1.72 21.67
CA TYR A 98 6.11 -1.52 20.97
C TYR A 98 6.20 -1.66 19.45
N GLY A 99 7.33 -2.17 18.93
CA GLY A 99 7.58 -2.35 17.51
C GLY A 99 8.49 -1.29 16.93
N PHE A 100 8.30 -1.01 15.64
CA PHE A 100 9.09 -0.01 14.93
C PHE A 100 8.73 1.42 15.36
N VAL A 101 9.73 2.29 15.41
CA VAL A 101 9.56 3.74 15.51
C VAL A 101 8.77 4.27 14.31
N ASP A 102 8.26 5.51 14.41
CA ASP A 102 7.55 6.13 13.29
C ASP A 102 8.44 6.20 12.05
N ALA A 103 9.60 6.84 12.17
CA ALA A 103 10.50 7.08 11.06
C ALA A 103 11.96 7.13 11.49
N PHE A 104 12.87 6.98 10.54
CA PHE A 104 14.30 7.15 10.76
C PHE A 104 15.02 7.57 9.47
N ASN A 105 16.11 8.30 9.60
CA ASN A 105 16.92 8.77 8.46
C ASN A 105 18.36 8.27 8.58
N PRO A 106 18.76 7.24 7.83
CA PRO A 106 20.12 6.72 7.88
C PRO A 106 21.20 7.69 7.40
N LYS A 107 20.82 8.69 6.58
CA LYS A 107 21.75 9.69 6.05
C LYS A 107 22.21 10.66 7.14
N THR A 108 21.30 11.09 8.02
CA THR A 108 21.59 12.01 9.12
C THR A 108 21.87 11.29 10.44
N GLY A 109 21.44 10.04 10.56
CA GLY A 109 21.48 9.27 11.79
C GLY A 109 20.30 9.58 12.73
N TRP A 110 19.35 10.41 12.30
CA TRP A 110 18.17 10.73 13.07
C TRP A 110 17.23 9.50 13.17
N VAL A 111 16.65 9.32 14.33
CA VAL A 111 15.64 8.30 14.61
C VAL A 111 14.56 8.92 15.47
N ASP A 112 13.30 8.74 15.09
CA ASP A 112 12.20 9.13 15.93
C ASP A 112 12.20 8.35 17.24
N THR A 113 11.87 9.01 18.33
CA THR A 113 11.74 8.38 19.65
C THR A 113 10.36 7.80 19.87
N ASP A 114 9.39 8.15 19.03
CA ASP A 114 7.99 7.80 19.19
C ASP A 114 7.63 6.52 18.44
N VAL A 115 6.74 5.75 19.07
CA VAL A 115 6.03 4.64 18.41
C VAL A 115 4.57 5.03 18.31
N ILE A 116 4.18 5.41 17.11
CA ILE A 116 2.85 5.96 16.86
C ILE A 116 1.83 4.82 16.72
N GLY A 117 0.72 4.92 17.47
CA GLY A 117 -0.31 3.89 17.51
C GLY A 117 -0.95 3.58 16.15
N ILE A 118 -1.09 4.59 15.26
CA ILE A 118 -1.59 4.39 13.89
C ILE A 118 -0.63 3.48 13.11
N ASN A 119 0.67 3.70 13.22
CA ASN A 119 1.69 2.96 12.50
C ASN A 119 1.85 1.53 13.01
N ALA A 120 1.91 1.35 14.33
CA ALA A 120 1.90 0.02 14.92
C ALA A 120 0.61 -0.74 14.58
N GLY A 121 -0.52 -0.03 14.59
CA GLY A 121 -1.84 -0.56 14.24
C GLY A 121 -1.92 -1.05 12.81
N ILE A 122 -1.48 -0.27 11.81
CA ILE A 122 -1.55 -0.70 10.41
C ILE A 122 -0.66 -1.90 10.13
N ILE A 123 0.53 -1.98 10.74
CA ILE A 123 1.40 -3.15 10.63
C ILE A 123 0.70 -4.38 11.21
N LEU A 124 0.15 -4.28 12.43
CA LEU A 124 -0.54 -5.38 13.10
C LEU A 124 -1.76 -5.87 12.30
N LEU A 125 -2.62 -4.95 11.87
CA LEU A 125 -3.83 -5.28 11.11
C LEU A 125 -3.49 -5.88 9.74
N SER A 126 -2.43 -5.38 9.09
CA SER A 126 -1.94 -5.91 7.82
C SER A 126 -1.38 -7.33 7.99
N ALA A 127 -0.59 -7.57 9.03
CA ALA A 127 -0.07 -8.89 9.38
C ALA A 127 -1.19 -9.89 9.69
N GLU A 128 -2.22 -9.48 10.44
CA GLU A 128 -3.37 -10.35 10.73
C GLU A 128 -4.16 -10.67 9.45
N ASN A 129 -4.39 -9.69 8.58
CA ASN A 129 -5.04 -9.94 7.30
C ASN A 129 -4.21 -10.86 6.38
N MET A 130 -2.89 -10.71 6.37
CA MET A 130 -1.99 -11.61 5.64
C MET A 130 -2.13 -13.06 6.14
N ARG A 131 -2.22 -13.25 7.46
CA ARG A 131 -2.28 -14.58 8.09
C ARG A 131 -3.65 -15.24 7.97
N THR A 132 -4.72 -14.49 8.20
CA THR A 132 -6.05 -15.06 8.47
C THR A 132 -7.20 -14.39 7.72
N GLN A 133 -6.98 -13.18 7.22
CA GLN A 133 -8.01 -12.30 6.66
C GLN A 133 -9.12 -11.92 7.66
N ASN A 134 -8.89 -12.09 8.97
CA ASN A 134 -9.88 -11.87 10.01
C ASN A 134 -10.37 -10.42 10.06
N ILE A 135 -9.48 -9.44 9.91
CA ILE A 135 -9.86 -8.03 9.98
C ILE A 135 -10.86 -7.70 8.87
N TRP A 136 -10.59 -8.13 7.62
CA TRP A 136 -11.53 -7.95 6.51
C TRP A 136 -12.84 -8.70 6.77
N ARG A 137 -12.77 -9.91 7.31
CA ARG A 137 -13.95 -10.72 7.61
C ARG A 137 -14.83 -10.07 8.67
N TRP A 138 -14.24 -9.56 9.77
CA TRP A 138 -14.97 -8.84 10.82
C TRP A 138 -15.55 -7.51 10.31
N PHE A 139 -14.77 -6.74 9.56
CA PHE A 139 -15.27 -5.50 8.94
C PHE A 139 -16.50 -5.76 8.06
N MET A 140 -16.45 -6.79 7.23
CA MET A 140 -17.54 -7.16 6.32
C MET A 140 -18.79 -7.69 7.01
N GLN A 141 -18.73 -8.00 8.31
CA GLN A 141 -19.91 -8.39 9.11
C GLN A 141 -20.75 -7.20 9.58
N ASN A 142 -20.25 -5.98 9.47
CA ASN A 142 -21.04 -4.79 9.79
C ASN A 142 -22.24 -4.68 8.84
N ARG A 143 -23.42 -4.44 9.41
CA ARG A 143 -24.69 -4.43 8.66
C ARG A 143 -24.76 -3.37 7.57
N GLU A 144 -24.03 -2.28 7.73
CA GLU A 144 -23.96 -1.13 6.82
C GLU A 144 -23.13 -1.43 5.58
N ILE A 145 -22.14 -2.33 5.67
CA ILE A 145 -21.19 -2.59 4.59
C ILE A 145 -21.86 -3.17 3.34
N PRO A 146 -22.70 -4.20 3.40
CA PRO A 146 -23.40 -4.72 2.21
C PRO A 146 -24.22 -3.64 1.49
N LEU A 147 -24.93 -2.79 2.26
CA LEU A 147 -25.70 -1.69 1.69
C LEU A 147 -24.81 -0.64 1.02
N ALA A 148 -23.69 -0.28 1.66
CA ALA A 148 -22.75 0.67 1.10
C ALA A 148 -22.14 0.14 -0.22
N LEU A 149 -21.68 -1.12 -0.23
CA LEU A 149 -21.13 -1.76 -1.43
C LEU A 149 -22.15 -1.79 -2.58
N GLN A 150 -23.40 -2.14 -2.29
CA GLN A 150 -24.46 -2.12 -3.28
C GLN A 150 -24.70 -0.72 -3.86
N ARG A 151 -24.74 0.31 -3.00
CA ARG A 151 -24.97 1.70 -3.43
C ARG A 151 -23.87 2.25 -4.33
N VAL A 152 -22.61 1.86 -4.10
CA VAL A 152 -21.47 2.28 -4.92
C VAL A 152 -21.16 1.31 -6.06
N GLY A 153 -21.97 0.25 -6.25
CA GLY A 153 -21.81 -0.73 -7.34
C GLY A 153 -20.59 -1.64 -7.18
N LEU A 154 -20.06 -1.80 -5.97
CA LEU A 154 -18.98 -2.75 -5.69
C LEU A 154 -19.55 -4.15 -5.50
N VAL A 155 -18.92 -5.13 -6.15
CA VAL A 155 -19.31 -6.54 -6.05
C VAL A 155 -18.12 -7.40 -5.62
N LYS A 156 -18.39 -8.49 -4.91
CA LYS A 156 -17.34 -9.44 -4.54
C LYS A 156 -16.71 -10.01 -5.82
N TYR A 157 -15.40 -10.03 -5.88
CA TYR A 157 -14.68 -10.66 -6.98
C TYR A 157 -14.99 -12.17 -7.02
N ASN A 158 -15.45 -12.64 -8.17
CA ASN A 158 -15.65 -14.07 -8.43
C ASN A 158 -14.76 -14.48 -9.61
N PRO A 159 -13.67 -15.24 -9.38
CA PRO A 159 -12.77 -15.67 -10.44
C PRO A 159 -13.42 -16.59 -11.49
N SER A 160 -14.52 -17.26 -11.14
CA SER A 160 -15.27 -18.17 -12.05
C SER A 160 -16.12 -17.42 -13.08
N VAL A 161 -16.35 -16.12 -12.91
CA VAL A 161 -17.09 -15.31 -13.88
C VAL A 161 -16.11 -14.86 -14.97
N ARG A 162 -16.13 -15.50 -16.13
CA ARG A 162 -15.38 -15.06 -17.32
C ARG A 162 -15.70 -13.60 -17.61
N ARG A 163 -14.69 -12.75 -17.56
CA ARG A 163 -14.82 -11.34 -17.95
C ARG A 163 -15.03 -11.28 -19.47
N PRO A 164 -16.05 -10.59 -20.00
CA PRO A 164 -16.12 -10.32 -21.43
C PRO A 164 -14.86 -9.53 -21.82
N ASN A 165 -14.14 -9.97 -22.83
CA ASN A 165 -12.99 -9.25 -23.37
C ASN A 165 -13.43 -7.86 -23.84
N ALA A 166 -12.55 -6.86 -23.76
CA ALA A 166 -12.80 -5.51 -24.25
C ALA A 166 -13.27 -5.48 -25.72
N GLN A 167 -12.85 -6.47 -26.53
CA GLN A 167 -13.31 -6.67 -27.90
C GLN A 167 -14.79 -7.07 -28.02
N ASP A 168 -15.36 -7.77 -27.04
CA ASP A 168 -16.78 -8.13 -27.04
C ASP A 168 -17.68 -6.92 -26.68
N GLN A 169 -17.17 -6.00 -25.89
CA GLN A 169 -17.87 -4.75 -25.54
C GLN A 169 -17.92 -3.80 -26.75
N SER A 170 -16.85 -3.70 -27.51
CA SER A 170 -16.81 -2.90 -28.77
C SER A 170 -17.83 -3.43 -29.78
N LYS A 171 -17.96 -4.76 -29.93
CA LYS A 171 -18.94 -5.37 -30.85
C LYS A 171 -20.39 -5.13 -30.40
N ARG A 172 -20.69 -5.16 -29.10
CA ARG A 172 -22.04 -4.87 -28.59
C ARG A 172 -22.39 -3.41 -28.78
N HIS A 173 -21.48 -2.50 -28.52
CA HIS A 173 -21.70 -1.06 -28.72
C HIS A 173 -21.91 -0.71 -30.21
N HIS A 174 -21.16 -1.34 -31.11
CA HIS A 174 -21.40 -1.21 -32.56
C HIS A 174 -22.72 -1.82 -33.04
N HIS A 175 -23.17 -2.88 -32.39
CA HIS A 175 -24.45 -3.50 -32.73
C HIS A 175 -25.64 -2.65 -32.24
N GLU A 176 -25.54 -2.08 -31.04
CA GLU A 176 -26.55 -1.18 -30.49
C GLU A 176 -26.66 0.12 -31.28
N LEU A 177 -25.54 0.71 -31.71
CA LEU A 177 -25.54 1.92 -32.57
C LEU A 177 -26.16 1.64 -33.96
N ARG A 178 -25.95 0.45 -34.54
CA ARG A 178 -26.58 0.05 -35.79
C ARG A 178 -28.07 -0.21 -35.66
N SER A 179 -28.52 -0.82 -34.53
CA SER A 179 -29.93 -1.06 -34.26
C SER A 179 -30.72 0.22 -33.92
N ALA A 180 -30.03 1.24 -33.38
CA ALA A 180 -30.60 2.56 -33.09
C ALA A 180 -30.69 3.52 -34.28
N GLY A 181 -30.29 3.09 -35.49
CA GLY A 181 -30.42 3.89 -36.73
C GLY A 181 -29.53 5.13 -36.82
N LEU A 182 -28.52 5.23 -35.96
CA LEU A 182 -27.51 6.30 -36.01
C LEU A 182 -26.36 5.87 -36.94
N ARG A 183 -26.28 6.50 -38.11
CA ARG A 183 -25.15 6.40 -39.03
C ARG A 183 -24.09 7.45 -38.72
#